data_b70875760c769afe0ecd483cceb56c2a
#
_entry.id   b70875760c769afe0ecd483cceb56c2a
#
_cell.length_a   1.000
_cell.length_b   1.000
_cell.length_c   1.000
_cell.angle_alpha   90.00
_cell.angle_beta   90.00
_cell.angle_gamma   90.00
#
_symmetry.space_group_name_H-M   'P 1'
#
loop_
_entity.id
_entity.type
_entity.pdbx_description
1 polymer ?
#
loop_
_entity_poly.entity_id
_entity_poly.type
_entity_poly.pdbx_seq_one_letter_code
_entity_poly.pdbx_strand_id
1 'polypeptide(L)'
;PKLSIDTKVSILMSYYSLTEHLEKMKRQAMELCEILINTHPDNPISHAIYGDFLYKDGRNTEAKEQYQKSIDLDENRPQVWSQLLFIESELGNKEELARDSEKAVELFPSNPVYYFFNGIANSQLKNFNKAIKSLEMGLEFILENNPLLVQFYSSLGDNYHSLKKHQKSDSLYNLALVIDPENVQVLNNYSYYLSLRNKDLERAEQMSKKCNELVLDNASYLDTYAWILYQKEEYDKAKIWLEKAYEAGGNKSPVITEHFGDIYFKLQNKDKAITMWKKAKALGEGSKLLDKKIANETLYE
;
A
#
# COMPACT_ATOMS: atom_id res chain seq x y z
N PRO A 1 24.66 -28.90 20.41
CA PRO A 1 24.00 -30.23 20.42
C PRO A 1 23.35 -30.59 21.77
N LYS A 2 23.65 -29.89 22.88
CA LYS A 2 23.15 -30.26 24.23
C LYS A 2 21.87 -29.51 24.68
N LEU A 3 21.50 -28.42 24.01
CA LEU A 3 20.29 -27.64 24.34
C LEU A 3 19.13 -28.01 23.43
N SER A 4 17.91 -28.05 23.98
CA SER A 4 16.69 -28.19 23.20
C SER A 4 16.51 -27.00 22.25
N ILE A 5 15.72 -27.18 21.20
CA ILE A 5 15.42 -26.08 20.26
C ILE A 5 14.75 -24.90 20.99
N ASP A 6 13.81 -25.17 21.89
CA ASP A 6 13.10 -24.13 22.64
C ASP A 6 14.05 -23.28 23.48
N THR A 7 15.05 -23.90 24.10
CA THR A 7 16.09 -23.18 24.86
C THR A 7 16.93 -22.30 23.93
N LYS A 8 17.32 -22.81 22.74
CA LYS A 8 18.08 -22.05 21.75
C LYS A 8 17.29 -20.86 21.21
N VAL A 9 16.02 -21.08 20.90
CA VAL A 9 15.08 -20.04 20.45
C VAL A 9 14.90 -18.97 21.54
N SER A 10 14.70 -19.38 22.79
CA SER A 10 14.58 -18.44 23.91
C SER A 10 15.83 -17.57 24.08
N ILE A 11 17.03 -18.14 23.93
CA ILE A 11 18.28 -17.38 23.93
C ILE A 11 18.30 -16.39 22.75
N LEU A 12 17.99 -16.82 21.53
CA LEU A 12 17.93 -15.96 20.35
C LEU A 12 16.95 -14.80 20.52
N MET A 13 15.75 -15.08 21.04
CA MET A 13 14.73 -14.06 21.26
C MET A 13 15.15 -13.00 22.28
N SER A 14 16.05 -13.33 23.23
CA SER A 14 16.64 -12.33 24.14
C SER A 14 17.52 -11.30 23.40
N TYR A 15 18.05 -11.63 22.24
CA TYR A 15 18.81 -10.71 21.40
C TYR A 15 17.91 -9.86 20.50
N TYR A 16 16.67 -10.27 20.25
CA TYR A 16 15.82 -9.65 19.23
C TYR A 16 15.63 -8.14 19.40
N SER A 17 15.36 -7.67 20.61
CA SER A 17 15.26 -6.23 20.91
C SER A 17 16.61 -5.51 20.85
N LEU A 18 17.71 -6.19 21.16
CA LEU A 18 19.05 -5.60 21.22
C LEU A 18 19.66 -5.39 19.83
N THR A 19 19.23 -6.16 18.81
CA THR A 19 19.74 -6.07 17.44
C THR A 19 19.39 -4.74 16.78
N GLU A 20 18.43 -4.01 17.30
CA GLU A 20 18.02 -2.70 16.76
C GLU A 20 19.03 -1.59 17.05
N HIS A 21 19.78 -1.72 18.14
CA HIS A 21 20.65 -0.65 18.64
C HIS A 21 22.14 -1.01 18.64
N LEU A 22 22.50 -2.28 18.48
CA LEU A 22 23.86 -2.77 18.65
C LEU A 22 24.29 -3.70 17.50
N GLU A 23 25.06 -3.20 16.56
CA GLU A 23 25.58 -3.95 15.40
C GLU A 23 26.33 -5.24 15.81
N LYS A 24 27.01 -5.24 16.95
CA LYS A 24 27.66 -6.46 17.49
C LYS A 24 26.62 -7.54 17.83
N MET A 25 25.51 -7.15 18.47
CA MET A 25 24.43 -8.08 18.84
C MET A 25 23.73 -8.63 17.62
N LYS A 26 23.53 -7.78 16.61
CA LYS A 26 22.97 -8.15 15.32
C LYS A 26 23.80 -9.26 14.65
N ARG A 27 25.12 -9.08 14.52
CA ARG A 27 26.01 -10.11 13.95
C ARG A 27 25.97 -11.41 14.74
N GLN A 28 26.03 -11.34 16.08
CA GLN A 28 25.96 -12.52 16.93
C GLN A 28 24.63 -13.26 16.80
N ALA A 29 23.51 -12.53 16.71
CA ALA A 29 22.19 -13.12 16.50
C ALA A 29 22.10 -13.84 15.15
N MET A 30 22.63 -13.24 14.06
CA MET A 30 22.66 -13.86 12.74
C MET A 30 23.51 -15.15 12.73
N GLU A 31 24.70 -15.13 13.34
CA GLU A 31 25.55 -16.34 13.49
C GLU A 31 24.80 -17.44 14.28
N LEU A 32 24.08 -17.07 15.35
CA LEU A 32 23.27 -18.03 16.13
C LEU A 32 22.08 -18.58 15.32
N CYS A 33 21.46 -17.78 14.47
CA CYS A 33 20.41 -18.25 13.54
C CYS A 33 20.96 -19.27 12.54
N GLU A 34 22.13 -19.02 11.95
CA GLU A 34 22.81 -19.97 11.06
C GLU A 34 23.14 -21.28 11.78
N ILE A 35 23.64 -21.21 13.01
CA ILE A 35 23.89 -22.41 13.83
C ILE A 35 22.58 -23.14 14.13
N LEU A 36 21.49 -22.43 14.38
CA LEU A 36 20.18 -23.03 14.66
C LEU A 36 19.69 -23.82 13.44
N ILE A 37 19.73 -23.24 12.25
CA ILE A 37 19.35 -23.91 10.99
C ILE A 37 20.24 -25.12 10.70
N ASN A 38 21.55 -24.97 10.84
CA ASN A 38 22.50 -26.07 10.58
C ASN A 38 22.32 -27.24 11.57
N THR A 39 21.83 -26.98 12.78
CA THR A 39 21.61 -28.02 13.78
C THR A 39 20.19 -28.58 13.79
N HIS A 40 19.21 -27.86 13.21
CA HIS A 40 17.80 -28.22 13.14
C HIS A 40 17.20 -27.85 11.77
N PRO A 41 17.74 -28.38 10.65
CA PRO A 41 17.32 -27.96 9.29
C PRO A 41 15.86 -28.33 8.96
N ASP A 42 15.35 -29.38 9.57
CA ASP A 42 13.99 -29.90 9.31
C ASP A 42 12.96 -29.39 10.37
N ASN A 43 13.37 -28.40 11.19
CA ASN A 43 12.46 -27.85 12.18
C ASN A 43 11.90 -26.50 11.71
N PRO A 44 10.57 -26.36 11.54
CA PRO A 44 9.95 -25.16 11.04
C PRO A 44 10.22 -23.91 11.88
N ILE A 45 10.41 -24.06 13.20
CA ILE A 45 10.72 -22.95 14.11
C ILE A 45 12.09 -22.34 13.78
N SER A 46 13.08 -23.15 13.39
CA SER A 46 14.41 -22.65 13.03
C SER A 46 14.34 -21.67 11.88
N HIS A 47 13.57 -22.00 10.85
CA HIS A 47 13.36 -21.18 9.67
C HIS A 47 12.51 -19.94 9.99
N ALA A 48 11.44 -20.08 10.79
CA ALA A 48 10.62 -18.94 11.18
C ALA A 48 11.45 -17.88 11.95
N ILE A 49 12.20 -18.29 12.95
CA ILE A 49 13.06 -17.37 13.75
C ILE A 49 14.13 -16.72 12.88
N TYR A 50 14.78 -17.46 11.99
CA TYR A 50 15.75 -16.86 11.07
C TYR A 50 15.09 -15.86 10.13
N GLY A 51 13.89 -16.16 9.65
CA GLY A 51 13.08 -15.21 8.87
C GLY A 51 12.82 -13.92 9.64
N ASP A 52 12.45 -14.00 10.93
CA ASP A 52 12.20 -12.82 11.75
C ASP A 52 13.45 -11.92 11.90
N PHE A 53 14.62 -12.52 12.10
CA PHE A 53 15.88 -11.77 12.18
C PHE A 53 16.30 -11.17 10.84
N LEU A 54 16.11 -11.88 9.74
CA LEU A 54 16.38 -11.39 8.38
C LEU A 54 15.45 -10.22 8.02
N TYR A 55 14.17 -10.33 8.37
CA TYR A 55 13.20 -9.25 8.15
C TYR A 55 13.61 -7.99 8.93
N LYS A 56 13.96 -8.15 10.20
CA LYS A 56 14.45 -7.05 11.04
C LYS A 56 15.74 -6.42 10.50
N ASP A 57 16.55 -7.19 9.80
CA ASP A 57 17.78 -6.72 9.12
C ASP A 57 17.50 -6.04 7.75
N GLY A 58 16.23 -5.98 7.31
CA GLY A 58 15.84 -5.44 6.00
C GLY A 58 16.14 -6.39 4.82
N ARG A 59 16.50 -7.65 5.09
CA ARG A 59 16.78 -8.69 4.10
C ARG A 59 15.49 -9.41 3.70
N ASN A 60 14.52 -8.65 3.21
CA ASN A 60 13.14 -9.10 3.00
C ASN A 60 13.03 -10.32 2.06
N THR A 61 13.81 -10.37 0.99
CA THR A 61 13.79 -11.52 0.07
C THR A 61 14.24 -12.81 0.76
N GLU A 62 15.31 -12.76 1.55
CA GLU A 62 15.81 -13.91 2.29
C GLU A 62 14.89 -14.31 3.45
N ALA A 63 14.28 -13.33 4.10
CA ALA A 63 13.25 -13.57 5.12
C ALA A 63 12.06 -14.35 4.54
N LYS A 64 11.55 -13.92 3.36
CA LYS A 64 10.51 -14.62 2.62
C LYS A 64 10.87 -16.09 2.35
N GLU A 65 12.08 -16.35 1.87
CA GLU A 65 12.55 -17.73 1.62
C GLU A 65 12.54 -18.58 2.90
N GLN A 66 12.91 -18.00 4.04
CA GLN A 66 12.91 -18.74 5.30
C GLN A 66 11.49 -19.00 5.80
N TYR A 67 10.58 -18.04 5.70
CA TYR A 67 9.17 -18.27 6.06
C TYR A 67 8.52 -19.32 5.15
N GLN A 68 8.84 -19.32 3.84
CA GLN A 68 8.36 -20.36 2.93
C GLN A 68 8.85 -21.74 3.35
N LYS A 69 10.14 -21.90 3.68
CA LYS A 69 10.68 -23.17 4.20
C LYS A 69 10.01 -23.62 5.49
N SER A 70 9.70 -22.68 6.38
CA SER A 70 8.98 -22.97 7.61
C SER A 70 7.58 -23.54 7.34
N ILE A 71 6.87 -22.95 6.39
CA ILE A 71 5.52 -23.38 5.97
C ILE A 71 5.56 -24.72 5.23
N ASP A 72 6.56 -24.94 4.39
CA ASP A 72 6.75 -26.20 3.67
C ASP A 72 6.98 -27.38 4.63
N LEU A 73 7.61 -27.09 5.78
CA LEU A 73 7.82 -28.09 6.85
C LEU A 73 6.59 -28.29 7.75
N ASP A 74 5.82 -27.24 8.00
CA ASP A 74 4.62 -27.25 8.81
C ASP A 74 3.68 -26.10 8.42
N GLU A 75 2.64 -26.43 7.64
CA GLU A 75 1.68 -25.43 7.16
C GLU A 75 0.70 -24.93 8.24
N ASN A 76 0.63 -25.60 9.41
CA ASN A 76 -0.25 -25.23 10.51
C ASN A 76 0.37 -24.15 11.43
N ARG A 77 0.97 -23.12 10.84
CA ARG A 77 1.65 -22.02 11.54
C ARG A 77 1.10 -20.65 11.14
N PRO A 78 -0.03 -20.23 11.74
CA PRO A 78 -0.71 -19.00 11.31
C PRO A 78 0.18 -17.74 11.42
N GLN A 79 1.06 -17.65 12.43
CA GLN A 79 1.96 -16.51 12.56
C GLN A 79 2.95 -16.41 11.37
N VAL A 80 3.47 -17.55 10.91
CA VAL A 80 4.41 -17.58 9.77
C VAL A 80 3.69 -17.21 8.47
N TRP A 81 2.45 -17.67 8.28
CA TRP A 81 1.63 -17.23 7.16
C TRP A 81 1.42 -15.71 7.16
N SER A 82 1.14 -15.12 8.32
CA SER A 82 0.99 -13.67 8.43
C SER A 82 2.27 -12.92 8.04
N GLN A 83 3.43 -13.41 8.46
CA GLN A 83 4.73 -12.83 8.11
C GLN A 83 5.04 -12.97 6.60
N LEU A 84 4.78 -14.16 6.03
CA LEU A 84 4.97 -14.40 4.62
C LEU A 84 4.14 -13.45 3.76
N LEU A 85 2.83 -13.38 4.02
CA LEU A 85 1.90 -12.54 3.27
C LEU A 85 2.24 -11.04 3.41
N PHE A 86 2.67 -10.63 4.60
CA PHE A 86 3.12 -9.26 4.83
C PHE A 86 4.34 -8.92 3.96
N ILE A 87 5.37 -9.76 3.97
CA ILE A 87 6.57 -9.56 3.15
C ILE A 87 6.26 -9.60 1.65
N GLU A 88 5.41 -10.50 1.20
CA GLU A 88 4.99 -10.56 -0.21
C GLU A 88 4.29 -9.28 -0.66
N SER A 89 3.48 -8.71 0.23
CA SER A 89 2.83 -7.41 0.00
C SER A 89 3.86 -6.28 -0.10
N GLU A 90 4.86 -6.24 0.79
CA GLU A 90 5.94 -5.24 0.75
C GLU A 90 6.83 -5.36 -0.49
N LEU A 91 7.13 -6.59 -0.91
CA LEU A 91 7.92 -6.86 -2.12
C LEU A 91 7.14 -6.63 -3.42
N GLY A 92 5.82 -6.41 -3.34
CA GLY A 92 4.96 -6.22 -4.50
C GLY A 92 4.71 -7.50 -5.30
N ASN A 93 4.88 -8.67 -4.72
CA ASN A 93 4.72 -9.99 -5.33
C ASN A 93 3.23 -10.39 -5.40
N LYS A 94 2.43 -9.63 -6.13
CA LYS A 94 0.97 -9.74 -6.12
C LYS A 94 0.43 -11.11 -6.56
N GLU A 95 1.08 -11.81 -7.48
CA GLU A 95 0.69 -13.14 -7.94
C GLU A 95 0.93 -14.20 -6.85
N GLU A 96 2.06 -14.14 -6.17
CA GLU A 96 2.39 -15.02 -5.05
C GLU A 96 1.49 -14.70 -3.86
N LEU A 97 1.33 -13.44 -3.51
CA LEU A 97 0.44 -12.98 -2.45
C LEU A 97 -1.01 -13.47 -2.68
N ALA A 98 -1.50 -13.46 -3.92
CA ALA A 98 -2.85 -13.95 -4.23
C ALA A 98 -2.97 -15.46 -4.00
N ARG A 99 -1.98 -16.24 -4.45
CA ARG A 99 -1.94 -17.70 -4.28
C ARG A 99 -1.82 -18.09 -2.81
N ASP A 100 -0.87 -17.47 -2.11
CA ASP A 100 -0.51 -17.88 -0.76
C ASP A 100 -1.53 -17.39 0.27
N SER A 101 -2.14 -16.21 0.05
CA SER A 101 -3.28 -15.77 0.86
C SER A 101 -4.53 -16.62 0.65
N GLU A 102 -4.80 -17.12 -0.56
CA GLU A 102 -5.90 -18.05 -0.82
C GLU A 102 -5.71 -19.34 -0.02
N LYS A 103 -4.51 -19.91 -0.03
CA LYS A 103 -4.16 -21.09 0.77
C LYS A 103 -4.26 -20.83 2.28
N ALA A 104 -3.80 -19.66 2.75
CA ALA A 104 -3.90 -19.27 4.15
C ALA A 104 -5.37 -19.13 4.61
N VAL A 105 -6.26 -18.61 3.76
CA VAL A 105 -7.71 -18.56 4.02
C VAL A 105 -8.31 -19.97 4.13
N GLU A 106 -7.90 -20.91 3.27
CA GLU A 106 -8.38 -22.30 3.35
C GLU A 106 -7.97 -22.99 4.65
N LEU A 107 -6.73 -22.76 5.11
CA LEU A 107 -6.20 -23.35 6.34
C LEU A 107 -6.77 -22.70 7.62
N PHE A 108 -7.00 -21.40 7.58
CA PHE A 108 -7.40 -20.60 8.74
C PHE A 108 -8.58 -19.68 8.41
N PRO A 109 -9.76 -20.23 8.12
CA PRO A 109 -10.89 -19.48 7.55
C PRO A 109 -11.50 -18.43 8.49
N SER A 110 -11.15 -18.40 9.76
CA SER A 110 -11.60 -17.38 10.72
C SER A 110 -10.64 -16.20 10.90
N ASN A 111 -9.51 -16.17 10.18
CA ASN A 111 -8.54 -15.10 10.31
C ASN A 111 -8.78 -14.00 9.26
N PRO A 112 -9.30 -12.82 9.64
CA PRO A 112 -9.62 -11.75 8.70
C PRO A 112 -8.39 -11.21 7.95
N VAL A 113 -7.20 -11.28 8.54
CA VAL A 113 -5.97 -10.75 7.94
C VAL A 113 -5.65 -11.44 6.61
N TYR A 114 -5.94 -12.74 6.47
CA TYR A 114 -5.67 -13.47 5.23
C TYR A 114 -6.64 -13.07 4.11
N TYR A 115 -7.90 -12.84 4.45
CA TYR A 115 -8.88 -12.25 3.52
C TYR A 115 -8.47 -10.85 3.06
N PHE A 116 -7.91 -10.05 3.98
CA PHE A 116 -7.39 -8.73 3.64
C PHE A 116 -6.27 -8.82 2.60
N PHE A 117 -5.24 -9.62 2.85
CA PHE A 117 -4.14 -9.81 1.89
C PHE A 117 -4.63 -10.38 0.55
N ASN A 118 -5.56 -11.34 0.58
CA ASN A 118 -6.16 -11.88 -0.64
C ASN A 118 -6.93 -10.79 -1.42
N GLY A 119 -7.67 -9.94 -0.71
CA GLY A 119 -8.36 -8.79 -1.27
C GLY A 119 -7.40 -7.79 -1.91
N ILE A 120 -6.31 -7.43 -1.22
CA ILE A 120 -5.28 -6.52 -1.74
C ILE A 120 -4.61 -7.11 -2.99
N ALA A 121 -4.17 -8.37 -2.96
CA ALA A 121 -3.53 -9.02 -4.10
C ALA A 121 -4.44 -9.05 -5.34
N ASN A 122 -5.70 -9.47 -5.15
CA ASN A 122 -6.68 -9.49 -6.24
C ASN A 122 -7.01 -8.08 -6.76
N SER A 123 -7.00 -7.06 -5.90
CA SER A 123 -7.16 -5.65 -6.31
C SER A 123 -6.00 -5.21 -7.20
N GLN A 124 -4.76 -5.48 -6.82
CA GLN A 124 -3.55 -5.18 -7.60
C GLN A 124 -3.52 -5.92 -8.95
N LEU A 125 -4.04 -7.14 -8.99
CA LEU A 125 -4.24 -7.93 -10.22
C LEU A 125 -5.46 -7.48 -11.05
N LYS A 126 -6.17 -6.43 -10.61
CA LYS A 126 -7.40 -5.92 -11.23
C LYS A 126 -8.57 -6.92 -11.24
N ASN A 127 -8.52 -7.94 -10.40
CA ASN A 127 -9.58 -8.92 -10.18
C ASN A 127 -10.61 -8.38 -9.16
N PHE A 128 -11.14 -7.18 -9.39
CA PHE A 128 -11.92 -6.42 -8.41
C PHE A 128 -13.10 -7.18 -7.79
N ASN A 129 -13.79 -8.04 -8.54
CA ASN A 129 -14.89 -8.85 -8.00
C ASN A 129 -14.39 -9.92 -7.01
N LYS A 130 -13.24 -10.55 -7.27
CA LYS A 130 -12.60 -11.47 -6.32
C LYS A 130 -12.13 -10.74 -5.07
N ALA A 131 -11.51 -9.57 -5.24
CA ALA A 131 -11.07 -8.71 -4.14
C ALA A 131 -12.24 -8.36 -3.21
N ILE A 132 -13.36 -7.88 -3.78
CA ILE A 132 -14.57 -7.53 -3.02
C ILE A 132 -15.09 -8.75 -2.26
N LYS A 133 -15.22 -9.89 -2.94
CA LYS A 133 -15.72 -11.13 -2.29
C LYS A 133 -14.86 -11.52 -1.09
N SER A 134 -13.55 -11.51 -1.25
CA SER A 134 -12.62 -11.84 -0.17
C SER A 134 -12.74 -10.86 1.00
N LEU A 135 -12.73 -9.55 0.72
CA LEU A 135 -12.87 -8.53 1.75
C LEU A 135 -14.23 -8.60 2.47
N GLU A 136 -15.33 -8.82 1.75
CA GLU A 136 -16.66 -8.98 2.37
C GLU A 136 -16.72 -10.21 3.29
N MET A 137 -16.13 -11.34 2.86
CA MET A 137 -16.04 -12.53 3.72
C MET A 137 -15.18 -12.28 4.96
N GLY A 138 -14.06 -11.59 4.81
CA GLY A 138 -13.18 -11.27 5.95
C GLY A 138 -13.83 -10.36 6.98
N LEU A 139 -14.73 -9.45 6.57
CA LEU A 139 -15.46 -8.58 7.49
C LEU A 139 -16.31 -9.36 8.51
N GLU A 140 -16.82 -10.55 8.17
CA GLU A 140 -17.63 -11.37 9.07
C GLU A 140 -16.85 -11.84 10.32
N PHE A 141 -15.53 -11.82 10.27
CA PHE A 141 -14.63 -12.24 11.34
C PHE A 141 -14.03 -11.09 12.15
N ILE A 142 -14.38 -9.83 11.82
CA ILE A 142 -13.83 -8.67 12.51
C ILE A 142 -14.82 -8.19 13.59
N LEU A 143 -14.32 -8.10 14.82
CA LEU A 143 -15.09 -7.55 15.93
C LEU A 143 -15.27 -6.03 15.78
N GLU A 144 -16.36 -5.49 16.29
CA GLU A 144 -16.63 -4.05 16.33
C GLU A 144 -15.45 -3.26 16.92
N ASN A 145 -15.25 -2.02 16.42
CA ASN A 145 -14.19 -1.10 16.84
C ASN A 145 -12.74 -1.58 16.59
N ASN A 146 -12.54 -2.57 15.72
CA ASN A 146 -11.20 -2.98 15.32
C ASN A 146 -10.62 -2.01 14.27
N PRO A 147 -9.38 -1.48 14.45
CA PRO A 147 -8.72 -0.62 13.46
C PRO A 147 -8.62 -1.24 12.06
N LEU A 148 -8.62 -2.57 11.96
CA LEU A 148 -8.62 -3.30 10.70
C LEU A 148 -9.87 -3.00 9.84
N LEU A 149 -11.02 -2.65 10.47
CA LEU A 149 -12.24 -2.26 9.74
C LEU A 149 -12.00 -1.08 8.79
N VAL A 150 -11.20 -0.10 9.21
CA VAL A 150 -10.86 1.06 8.36
C VAL A 150 -10.16 0.61 7.09
N GLN A 151 -9.22 -0.33 7.20
CA GLN A 151 -8.48 -0.89 6.07
C GLN A 151 -9.40 -1.68 5.14
N PHE A 152 -10.31 -2.49 5.68
CA PHE A 152 -11.30 -3.24 4.89
C PHE A 152 -12.25 -2.30 4.15
N TYR A 153 -12.83 -1.31 4.84
CA TYR A 153 -13.76 -0.37 4.24
C TYR A 153 -13.10 0.48 3.15
N SER A 154 -11.87 0.97 3.38
CA SER A 154 -11.16 1.72 2.36
C SER A 154 -10.82 0.85 1.15
N SER A 155 -10.33 -0.39 1.35
CA SER A 155 -10.02 -1.32 0.27
C SER A 155 -11.25 -1.72 -0.53
N LEU A 156 -12.39 -1.96 0.13
CA LEU A 156 -13.68 -2.19 -0.54
C LEU A 156 -14.11 -0.94 -1.32
N GLY A 157 -13.93 0.26 -0.72
CA GLY A 157 -14.20 1.53 -1.37
C GLY A 157 -13.42 1.69 -2.69
N ASP A 158 -12.12 1.40 -2.67
CA ASP A 158 -11.23 1.41 -3.85
C ASP A 158 -11.72 0.45 -4.94
N ASN A 159 -12.06 -0.78 -4.56
CA ASN A 159 -12.51 -1.81 -5.50
C ASN A 159 -13.87 -1.47 -6.11
N TYR A 160 -14.83 -0.97 -5.30
CA TYR A 160 -16.12 -0.52 -5.81
C TYR A 160 -16.00 0.72 -6.69
N HIS A 161 -15.06 1.65 -6.37
CA HIS A 161 -14.75 2.78 -7.27
C HIS A 161 -14.24 2.27 -8.62
N SER A 162 -13.30 1.33 -8.64
CA SER A 162 -12.73 0.73 -9.86
C SER A 162 -13.79 0.06 -10.74
N LEU A 163 -14.83 -0.52 -10.12
CA LEU A 163 -16.01 -1.06 -10.81
C LEU A 163 -17.08 0.01 -11.17
N LYS A 164 -16.80 1.30 -10.94
CA LYS A 164 -17.74 2.41 -11.13
C LYS A 164 -19.02 2.33 -10.29
N LYS A 165 -19.01 1.54 -9.21
CA LYS A 165 -20.11 1.43 -8.24
C LYS A 165 -19.97 2.51 -7.16
N HIS A 166 -19.99 3.75 -7.59
CA HIS A 166 -19.59 4.92 -6.79
C HIS A 166 -20.40 5.10 -5.50
N GLN A 167 -21.70 4.83 -5.49
CA GLN A 167 -22.51 4.94 -4.27
C GLN A 167 -22.03 4.00 -3.16
N LYS A 168 -21.67 2.75 -3.53
CA LYS A 168 -21.12 1.78 -2.57
C LYS A 168 -19.75 2.22 -2.08
N SER A 169 -18.90 2.68 -3.00
CA SER A 169 -17.59 3.25 -2.67
C SER A 169 -17.70 4.39 -1.65
N ASP A 170 -18.56 5.39 -1.94
CA ASP A 170 -18.78 6.55 -1.08
C ASP A 170 -19.28 6.13 0.33
N SER A 171 -20.20 5.16 0.40
CA SER A 171 -20.72 4.66 1.68
C SER A 171 -19.62 4.00 2.51
N LEU A 172 -18.73 3.22 1.89
CA LEU A 172 -17.63 2.53 2.58
C LEU A 172 -16.57 3.50 3.09
N TYR A 173 -16.20 4.49 2.29
CA TYR A 173 -15.31 5.56 2.76
C TYR A 173 -15.89 6.35 3.92
N ASN A 174 -17.23 6.62 3.90
CA ASN A 174 -17.90 7.25 5.03
C ASN A 174 -17.82 6.38 6.29
N LEU A 175 -18.00 5.05 6.19
CA LEU A 175 -17.86 4.14 7.33
C LEU A 175 -16.42 4.15 7.86
N ALA A 176 -15.40 4.16 6.98
CA ALA A 176 -14.02 4.27 7.40
C ALA A 176 -13.75 5.57 8.18
N LEU A 177 -14.26 6.71 7.70
CA LEU A 177 -14.09 8.02 8.35
C LEU A 177 -14.92 8.19 9.63
N VAL A 178 -15.96 7.38 9.84
CA VAL A 178 -16.68 7.33 11.13
C VAL A 178 -15.81 6.69 12.21
N ILE A 179 -15.02 5.67 11.84
CA ILE A 179 -14.12 4.97 12.77
C ILE A 179 -12.85 5.77 13.01
N ASP A 180 -12.23 6.26 11.94
CA ASP A 180 -10.98 7.04 11.98
C ASP A 180 -11.13 8.32 11.13
N PRO A 181 -11.61 9.43 11.70
CA PRO A 181 -11.84 10.68 10.98
C PRO A 181 -10.56 11.38 10.48
N GLU A 182 -9.41 10.94 10.96
CA GLU A 182 -8.09 11.50 10.62
C GLU A 182 -7.24 10.54 9.79
N ASN A 183 -7.81 9.45 9.30
CA ASN A 183 -7.09 8.53 8.44
C ASN A 183 -6.67 9.20 7.13
N VAL A 184 -5.41 9.55 7.03
CA VAL A 184 -4.87 10.34 5.92
C VAL A 184 -5.02 9.64 4.57
N GLN A 185 -4.89 8.31 4.54
CA GLN A 185 -5.05 7.55 3.30
C GLN A 185 -6.50 7.57 2.83
N VAL A 186 -7.46 7.39 3.74
CA VAL A 186 -8.90 7.44 3.46
C VAL A 186 -9.29 8.85 3.01
N LEU A 187 -8.85 9.89 3.74
CA LEU A 187 -9.10 11.28 3.38
C LEU A 187 -8.59 11.61 1.98
N ASN A 188 -7.36 11.20 1.65
CA ASN A 188 -6.77 11.44 0.34
C ASN A 188 -7.52 10.68 -0.77
N ASN A 189 -7.69 9.37 -0.64
CA ASN A 189 -8.28 8.56 -1.70
C ASN A 189 -9.72 8.96 -1.99
N TYR A 190 -10.52 9.19 -0.92
CA TYR A 190 -11.90 9.58 -1.10
C TYR A 190 -12.03 10.97 -1.76
N SER A 191 -11.25 11.95 -1.30
CA SER A 191 -11.26 13.29 -1.90
C SER A 191 -10.83 13.25 -3.38
N TYR A 192 -9.81 12.46 -3.71
CA TYR A 192 -9.39 12.25 -5.09
C TYR A 192 -10.50 11.62 -5.95
N TYR A 193 -11.17 10.57 -5.45
CA TYR A 193 -12.26 9.94 -6.21
C TYR A 193 -13.50 10.82 -6.37
N LEU A 194 -13.78 11.69 -5.41
CA LEU A 194 -14.81 12.71 -5.58
C LEU A 194 -14.43 13.71 -6.68
N SER A 195 -13.16 14.16 -6.70
CA SER A 195 -12.68 15.11 -7.70
C SER A 195 -12.69 14.53 -9.11
N LEU A 196 -12.32 13.27 -9.31
CA LEU A 196 -12.39 12.59 -10.61
C LEU A 196 -13.81 12.53 -11.21
N ARG A 197 -14.81 12.66 -10.38
CA ARG A 197 -16.23 12.62 -10.76
C ARG A 197 -16.87 14.01 -10.77
N ASN A 198 -16.10 15.04 -10.48
CA ASN A 198 -16.57 16.40 -10.30
C ASN A 198 -17.77 16.45 -9.31
N LYS A 199 -17.68 15.72 -8.19
CA LYS A 199 -18.76 15.55 -7.21
C LYS A 199 -18.30 16.00 -5.84
N ASP A 200 -19.16 16.79 -5.16
CA ASP A 200 -18.97 17.26 -3.77
C ASP A 200 -17.56 17.83 -3.54
N LEU A 201 -17.14 18.74 -4.44
CA LEU A 201 -15.77 19.29 -4.46
C LEU A 201 -15.44 20.08 -3.19
N GLU A 202 -16.44 20.71 -2.55
CA GLU A 202 -16.25 21.40 -1.28
C GLU A 202 -15.82 20.42 -0.17
N ARG A 203 -16.48 19.27 -0.09
CA ARG A 203 -16.12 18.21 0.86
C ARG A 203 -14.77 17.60 0.51
N ALA A 204 -14.52 17.35 -0.77
CA ALA A 204 -13.22 16.84 -1.25
C ALA A 204 -12.08 17.78 -0.86
N GLU A 205 -12.28 19.10 -1.02
CA GLU A 205 -11.32 20.12 -0.62
C GLU A 205 -11.04 20.10 0.88
N GLN A 206 -12.09 20.05 1.71
CA GLN A 206 -11.95 19.98 3.17
C GLN A 206 -11.16 18.75 3.63
N MET A 207 -11.48 17.57 3.08
CA MET A 207 -10.79 16.32 3.40
C MET A 207 -9.31 16.36 2.95
N SER A 208 -9.05 16.81 1.73
CA SER A 208 -7.69 16.89 1.22
C SER A 208 -6.85 17.95 1.94
N LYS A 209 -7.47 19.09 2.32
CA LYS A 209 -6.81 20.08 3.16
C LYS A 209 -6.40 19.50 4.50
N LYS A 210 -7.34 18.81 5.20
CA LYS A 210 -7.07 18.13 6.46
C LYS A 210 -5.94 17.09 6.31
N CYS A 211 -5.93 16.33 5.23
CA CYS A 211 -4.87 15.37 4.93
C CYS A 211 -3.49 16.06 4.85
N ASN A 212 -3.39 17.20 4.17
CA ASN A 212 -2.14 17.97 4.06
C ASN A 212 -1.74 18.71 5.34
N GLU A 213 -2.68 18.96 6.26
CA GLU A 213 -2.38 19.48 7.61
C GLU A 213 -1.79 18.39 8.52
N LEU A 214 -2.25 17.14 8.38
CA LEU A 214 -1.81 16.00 9.17
C LEU A 214 -0.45 15.45 8.69
N VAL A 215 -0.21 15.45 7.38
CA VAL A 215 1.04 14.96 6.78
C VAL A 215 1.57 16.00 5.81
N LEU A 216 2.64 16.66 6.23
CA LEU A 216 3.29 17.70 5.45
C LEU A 216 4.16 17.11 4.34
N ASP A 217 4.30 17.84 3.24
CA ASP A 217 5.25 17.57 2.15
C ASP A 217 5.12 16.19 1.49
N ASN A 218 3.93 15.61 1.48
CA ASN A 218 3.65 14.41 0.71
C ASN A 218 3.20 14.77 -0.70
N ALA A 219 4.02 14.43 -1.70
CA ALA A 219 3.76 14.80 -3.10
C ALA A 219 2.38 14.35 -3.61
N SER A 220 1.91 13.15 -3.25
CA SER A 220 0.62 12.61 -3.68
C SER A 220 -0.57 13.35 -3.04
N TYR A 221 -0.43 13.76 -1.77
CA TYR A 221 -1.49 14.49 -1.07
C TYR A 221 -1.59 15.93 -1.55
N LEU A 222 -0.45 16.56 -1.81
CA LEU A 222 -0.37 17.90 -2.42
C LEU A 222 -0.95 17.90 -3.85
N ASP A 223 -0.67 16.87 -4.64
CA ASP A 223 -1.23 16.69 -5.99
C ASP A 223 -2.75 16.52 -5.95
N THR A 224 -3.26 15.68 -5.04
CA THR A 224 -4.72 15.51 -4.87
C THR A 224 -5.40 16.84 -4.57
N TYR A 225 -4.83 17.66 -3.69
CA TYR A 225 -5.38 18.99 -3.38
C TYR A 225 -5.32 19.93 -4.58
N ALA A 226 -4.20 19.93 -5.30
CA ALA A 226 -4.06 20.71 -6.54
C ALA A 226 -5.09 20.26 -7.59
N TRP A 227 -5.32 18.96 -7.72
CA TRP A 227 -6.31 18.42 -8.67
C TRP A 227 -7.74 18.80 -8.33
N ILE A 228 -8.10 18.82 -7.03
CA ILE A 228 -9.41 19.32 -6.57
C ILE A 228 -9.59 20.79 -6.95
N LEU A 229 -8.57 21.64 -6.72
CA LEU A 229 -8.61 23.04 -7.11
C LEU A 229 -8.71 23.21 -8.63
N TYR A 230 -8.04 22.33 -9.41
CA TYR A 230 -8.18 22.27 -10.85
C TYR A 230 -9.64 21.99 -11.26
N GLN A 231 -10.30 21.01 -10.65
CA GLN A 231 -11.71 20.69 -10.90
C GLN A 231 -12.67 21.82 -10.49
N LYS A 232 -12.26 22.65 -9.55
CA LYS A 232 -12.97 23.89 -9.15
C LYS A 232 -12.65 25.08 -10.06
N GLU A 233 -11.86 24.87 -11.11
CA GLU A 233 -11.38 25.91 -12.05
C GLU A 233 -10.50 26.99 -11.41
N GLU A 234 -9.96 26.73 -10.20
CA GLU A 234 -9.05 27.60 -9.47
C GLU A 234 -7.59 27.37 -9.90
N TYR A 235 -7.31 27.52 -11.20
CA TYR A 235 -6.07 27.08 -11.83
C TYR A 235 -4.79 27.72 -11.25
N ASP A 236 -4.83 29.01 -10.89
CA ASP A 236 -3.70 29.67 -10.27
C ASP A 236 -3.33 29.08 -8.90
N LYS A 237 -4.35 28.78 -8.08
CA LYS A 237 -4.14 28.10 -6.80
C LYS A 237 -3.67 26.65 -7.01
N ALA A 238 -4.30 25.93 -7.95
CA ALA A 238 -3.91 24.57 -8.30
C ALA A 238 -2.43 24.50 -8.69
N LYS A 239 -1.94 25.48 -9.48
CA LYS A 239 -0.54 25.57 -9.85
C LYS A 239 0.38 25.70 -8.63
N ILE A 240 0.05 26.57 -7.67
CA ILE A 240 0.88 26.77 -6.47
C ILE A 240 1.02 25.46 -5.66
N TRP A 241 -0.06 24.72 -5.51
CA TRP A 241 -0.05 23.46 -4.77
C TRP A 241 0.68 22.36 -5.54
N LEU A 242 0.56 22.36 -6.87
CA LEU A 242 1.26 21.38 -7.68
C LEU A 242 2.78 21.68 -7.76
N GLU A 243 3.20 22.94 -7.69
CA GLU A 243 4.61 23.33 -7.53
C GLU A 243 5.19 22.70 -6.25
N LYS A 244 4.47 22.81 -5.12
CA LYS A 244 4.85 22.13 -3.87
C LYS A 244 4.95 20.63 -4.02
N ALA A 245 3.93 19.99 -4.65
CA ALA A 245 3.95 18.55 -4.91
C ALA A 245 5.19 18.14 -5.72
N TYR A 246 5.53 18.93 -6.72
CA TYR A 246 6.66 18.70 -7.59
C TYR A 246 8.01 18.80 -6.85
N GLU A 247 8.17 19.78 -5.95
CA GLU A 247 9.33 19.95 -5.08
C GLU A 247 9.43 18.85 -4.02
N ALA A 248 8.30 18.37 -3.50
CA ALA A 248 8.22 17.26 -2.54
C ALA A 248 8.53 15.87 -3.16
N GLY A 249 9.09 15.81 -4.37
CA GLY A 249 9.49 14.59 -5.06
C GLY A 249 8.53 14.14 -6.17
N GLY A 250 7.43 14.85 -6.39
CA GLY A 250 6.48 14.59 -7.47
C GLY A 250 7.06 14.75 -8.88
N ASN A 251 8.23 15.39 -9.00
CA ASN A 251 8.97 15.52 -10.26
C ASN A 251 9.43 14.19 -10.89
N LYS A 252 9.34 13.07 -10.14
CA LYS A 252 9.59 11.71 -10.59
C LYS A 252 8.30 10.95 -10.95
N SER A 253 7.15 11.54 -10.67
CA SER A 253 5.84 10.94 -10.98
C SER A 253 5.35 11.37 -12.36
N PRO A 254 5.05 10.42 -13.27
CA PRO A 254 4.44 10.75 -14.56
C PRO A 254 3.07 11.41 -14.39
N VAL A 255 2.26 10.97 -13.42
CA VAL A 255 0.92 11.52 -13.16
C VAL A 255 0.98 12.97 -12.70
N ILE A 256 1.77 13.28 -11.67
CA ILE A 256 1.94 14.65 -11.15
C ILE A 256 2.49 15.58 -12.23
N THR A 257 3.43 15.07 -13.04
CA THR A 257 4.01 15.84 -14.14
C THR A 257 2.98 16.09 -15.27
N GLU A 258 2.09 15.12 -15.54
CA GLU A 258 0.98 15.28 -16.48
C GLU A 258 -0.03 16.32 -15.99
N HIS A 259 -0.47 16.23 -14.73
CA HIS A 259 -1.35 17.22 -14.10
C HIS A 259 -0.78 18.64 -14.19
N PHE A 260 0.54 18.78 -14.08
CA PHE A 260 1.20 20.08 -14.23
C PHE A 260 1.06 20.63 -15.67
N GLY A 261 1.16 19.74 -16.66
CA GLY A 261 0.88 20.10 -18.06
C GLY A 261 -0.56 20.54 -18.25
N ASP A 262 -1.53 19.83 -17.65
CA ASP A 262 -2.95 20.16 -17.76
C ASP A 262 -3.27 21.53 -17.15
N ILE A 263 -2.70 21.84 -15.99
CA ILE A 263 -2.83 23.16 -15.34
C ILE A 263 -2.20 24.27 -16.20
N TYR A 264 -0.99 24.06 -16.75
CA TYR A 264 -0.39 25.06 -17.64
C TYR A 264 -1.24 25.32 -18.89
N PHE A 265 -1.88 24.28 -19.43
CA PHE A 265 -2.76 24.43 -20.57
C PHE A 265 -3.98 25.29 -20.25
N LYS A 266 -4.64 25.06 -19.11
CA LYS A 266 -5.77 25.90 -18.64
C LYS A 266 -5.35 27.35 -18.36
N LEU A 267 -4.10 27.57 -17.93
CA LEU A 267 -3.50 28.90 -17.76
C LEU A 267 -2.98 29.49 -19.07
N GLN A 268 -3.37 28.97 -20.24
CA GLN A 268 -3.00 29.46 -21.56
C GLN A 268 -1.48 29.41 -21.86
N ASN A 269 -0.72 28.60 -21.11
CA ASN A 269 0.72 28.42 -21.34
C ASN A 269 0.98 27.10 -22.07
N LYS A 270 0.63 27.10 -23.37
CA LYS A 270 0.67 25.90 -24.22
C LYS A 270 2.07 25.27 -24.29
N ASP A 271 3.11 26.08 -24.41
CA ASP A 271 4.49 25.59 -24.57
C ASP A 271 4.96 24.81 -23.31
N LYS A 272 4.65 25.36 -22.14
CA LYS A 272 4.94 24.66 -20.88
C LYS A 272 4.09 23.41 -20.71
N ALA A 273 2.83 23.44 -21.11
CA ALA A 273 1.95 22.27 -21.07
C ALA A 273 2.55 21.10 -21.88
N ILE A 274 2.91 21.35 -23.13
CA ILE A 274 3.53 20.35 -24.02
C ILE A 274 4.85 19.83 -23.43
N THR A 275 5.65 20.73 -22.88
CA THR A 275 6.94 20.37 -22.22
C THR A 275 6.69 19.40 -21.06
N MET A 276 5.70 19.68 -20.20
CA MET A 276 5.38 18.81 -19.06
C MET A 276 4.78 17.47 -19.48
N TRP A 277 3.88 17.44 -20.46
CA TRP A 277 3.35 16.19 -21.01
C TRP A 277 4.44 15.31 -21.62
N LYS A 278 5.38 15.88 -22.40
CA LYS A 278 6.54 15.12 -22.92
C LYS A 278 7.44 14.61 -21.81
N LYS A 279 7.65 15.41 -20.74
CA LYS A 279 8.39 14.97 -19.57
C LYS A 279 7.67 13.85 -18.81
N ALA A 280 6.35 13.94 -18.62
CA ALA A 280 5.55 12.88 -18.03
C ALA A 280 5.70 11.56 -18.79
N LYS A 281 5.64 11.60 -20.12
CA LYS A 281 5.85 10.42 -20.98
C LYS A 281 7.24 9.81 -20.82
N ALA A 282 8.26 10.64 -20.67
CA ALA A 282 9.64 10.16 -20.46
C ALA A 282 9.85 9.53 -19.07
N LEU A 283 9.04 9.89 -18.07
CA LEU A 283 9.06 9.32 -16.72
C LEU A 283 8.37 7.95 -16.64
N GLY A 284 7.43 7.66 -17.54
CA GLY A 284 6.70 6.40 -17.55
C GLY A 284 5.26 6.52 -18.07
N GLU A 285 4.40 5.61 -17.65
CA GLU A 285 2.99 5.62 -18.04
C GLU A 285 2.21 6.70 -17.26
N GLY A 286 1.71 7.69 -17.99
CA GLY A 286 0.71 8.64 -17.52
C GLY A 286 -0.72 8.16 -17.78
N SER A 287 -1.64 9.10 -17.95
CA SER A 287 -3.02 8.79 -18.34
C SER A 287 -3.08 8.16 -19.74
N LYS A 288 -4.18 7.45 -20.02
CA LYS A 288 -4.47 6.91 -21.38
C LYS A 288 -4.56 8.01 -22.47
N LEU A 289 -4.71 9.26 -22.05
CA LEU A 289 -4.86 10.41 -22.93
C LEU A 289 -3.55 11.16 -23.17
N LEU A 290 -2.48 10.84 -22.44
CA LEU A 290 -1.20 11.55 -22.49
C LEU A 290 -0.61 11.59 -23.91
N ASP A 291 -0.58 10.45 -24.60
CA ASP A 291 -0.06 10.40 -25.97
C ASP A 291 -0.89 11.26 -26.94
N LYS A 292 -2.20 11.30 -26.73
CA LYS A 292 -3.11 12.13 -27.53
C LYS A 292 -2.92 13.63 -27.23
N LYS A 293 -2.70 13.99 -25.95
CA LYS A 293 -2.38 15.37 -25.55
C LYS A 293 -1.10 15.86 -26.22
N ILE A 294 -0.06 15.01 -26.27
CA ILE A 294 1.24 15.34 -26.89
C ILE A 294 1.08 15.46 -28.42
N ALA A 295 0.43 14.49 -29.05
CA ALA A 295 0.32 14.44 -30.51
C ALA A 295 -0.48 15.61 -31.09
N ASN A 296 -1.55 16.02 -30.43
CA ASN A 296 -2.45 17.08 -30.91
C ASN A 296 -2.17 18.43 -30.23
N GLU A 297 -1.19 18.48 -29.32
CA GLU A 297 -0.82 19.68 -28.57
C GLU A 297 -2.04 20.36 -27.92
N THR A 298 -2.96 19.57 -27.40
CA THR A 298 -4.20 20.05 -26.78
C THR A 298 -4.61 19.17 -25.60
N LEU A 299 -5.36 19.75 -24.67
CA LEU A 299 -5.87 19.05 -23.50
C LEU A 299 -7.01 18.11 -23.90
N TYR A 300 -7.00 16.91 -23.31
CA TYR A 300 -8.11 15.95 -23.34
C TYR A 300 -8.39 15.52 -21.90
N GLU A 301 -9.66 15.54 -21.52
CA GLU A 301 -10.19 15.19 -20.20
C GLU A 301 -11.18 14.02 -20.28
#